data_a1cce87cc0cfd814d3675d65cb9aca2f
#
_entry.id   a1cce87cc0cfd814d3675d65cb9aca2f
#
_cell.length_a   1.000
_cell.length_b   1.000
_cell.length_c   1.000
_cell.angle_alpha   90.00
_cell.angle_beta   90.00
_cell.angle_gamma   90.00
#
_symmetry.space_group_name_H-M   'P 1'
#
loop_
_entity.id
_entity.type
_entity.pdbx_description
1 polymer ?
#
loop_
_entity_poly.entity_id
_entity_poly.type
_entity_poly.pdbx_seq_one_letter_code
_entity_poly.pdbx_strand_id
1 'polypeptide(L)'
;MCDMVKPSFIPPADIRHLRDLIRYRFKLICMITGEKNRAQNCLTVSNLKLDDVFSDVFGKSSRSITEYILEHPGDLFDVTPFVDRRCKTPIEEIQAAVDGAISPEQAVKLRQCLNHIDELEKHPEEIEQEILRLSDKYQAALDLIRTVPGFDKNPMTAIQVLSEIGGDMSVFPSAKHLVSWAGCCPLNDQSNKKIKSTRISRAGSYFKPVLVQVANGLLRSKKHPEITDRYKRIKARRGHKKAIIAICRMLLTAIWHILSDLKPYTAEGFRESRPVNESKVLTTSQALNLLKQRGYIIKDDLTPAMN
;
A
#
# COMPACT_ATOMS: atom_id res chain seq x y z
N MET A 1 -19.61 -12.92 38.88
CA MET A 1 -19.13 -13.17 37.50
C MET A 1 -17.67 -12.74 37.41
N CYS A 2 -16.77 -13.66 37.09
CA CYS A 2 -15.34 -13.31 36.99
C CYS A 2 -15.14 -12.52 35.71
N ASP A 3 -14.76 -11.26 35.82
CA ASP A 3 -14.46 -10.31 34.72
C ASP A 3 -13.12 -10.67 34.03
N MET A 4 -13.00 -11.91 33.57
CA MET A 4 -11.75 -12.43 32.97
C MET A 4 -11.52 -11.98 31.53
N VAL A 5 -12.52 -11.44 30.85
CA VAL A 5 -12.44 -10.98 29.47
C VAL A 5 -12.75 -9.48 29.42
N LYS A 6 -11.75 -8.68 29.06
CA LYS A 6 -11.95 -7.24 28.83
C LYS A 6 -12.94 -7.02 27.70
N PRO A 7 -13.96 -6.14 27.85
CA PRO A 7 -14.90 -5.86 26.78
C PRO A 7 -14.16 -5.29 25.57
N SER A 8 -14.56 -5.75 24.38
CA SER A 8 -14.07 -5.21 23.11
C SER A 8 -14.93 -4.03 22.69
N PHE A 9 -14.33 -3.04 22.03
CA PHE A 9 -15.06 -1.92 21.44
C PHE A 9 -16.01 -2.42 20.35
N ILE A 10 -17.31 -2.15 20.55
CA ILE A 10 -18.36 -2.39 19.56
C ILE A 10 -18.87 -1.03 19.09
N PRO A 11 -18.65 -0.62 17.82
CA PRO A 11 -19.14 0.66 17.33
C PRO A 11 -20.66 0.71 17.23
N PRO A 12 -21.26 1.91 17.13
CA PRO A 12 -22.69 2.10 16.86
C PRO A 12 -23.17 1.30 15.63
N ALA A 13 -24.46 1.01 15.58
CA ALA A 13 -25.05 0.14 14.55
C ALA A 13 -24.75 0.63 13.12
N ASP A 14 -24.85 1.93 12.90
CA ASP A 14 -24.59 2.57 11.62
C ASP A 14 -23.11 2.46 11.15
N ILE A 15 -22.15 2.63 12.06
CA ILE A 15 -20.73 2.37 11.76
C ILE A 15 -20.51 0.88 11.47
N ARG A 16 -21.26 -0.03 12.12
CA ARG A 16 -21.17 -1.47 11.83
C ARG A 16 -21.71 -1.79 10.43
N HIS A 17 -22.82 -1.18 10.01
CA HIS A 17 -23.35 -1.34 8.66
C HIS A 17 -22.36 -0.83 7.60
N LEU A 18 -21.80 0.37 7.82
CA LEU A 18 -20.78 0.92 6.95
C LEU A 18 -19.55 0.01 6.87
N ARG A 19 -19.08 -0.49 8.02
CA ARG A 19 -17.94 -1.42 8.10
C ARG A 19 -18.21 -2.72 7.35
N ASP A 20 -19.42 -3.26 7.44
CA ASP A 20 -19.79 -4.51 6.77
C ASP A 20 -19.72 -4.36 5.26
N LEU A 21 -20.30 -3.29 4.69
CA LEU A 21 -20.23 -3.00 3.26
C LEU A 21 -18.81 -2.77 2.77
N ILE A 22 -18.00 -2.03 3.53
CA ILE A 22 -16.59 -1.78 3.18
C ILE A 22 -15.77 -3.07 3.18
N ARG A 23 -15.99 -3.94 4.17
CA ARG A 23 -15.32 -5.24 4.22
C ARG A 23 -15.80 -6.18 3.11
N TYR A 24 -17.08 -6.11 2.75
CA TYR A 24 -17.61 -6.85 1.62
C TYR A 24 -17.00 -6.36 0.30
N ARG A 25 -16.97 -5.04 0.07
CA ARG A 25 -16.27 -4.44 -1.07
C ARG A 25 -14.81 -4.90 -1.16
N PHE A 26 -14.10 -4.89 -0.04
CA PHE A 26 -12.71 -5.41 0.00
C PHE A 26 -12.62 -6.87 -0.44
N LYS A 27 -13.54 -7.72 -0.01
CA LYS A 27 -13.59 -9.12 -0.44
C LYS A 27 -13.87 -9.26 -1.93
N LEU A 28 -14.78 -8.46 -2.49
CA LEU A 28 -15.04 -8.45 -3.94
C LEU A 28 -13.79 -8.09 -4.73
N ILE A 29 -13.05 -7.05 -4.32
CA ILE A 29 -11.79 -6.69 -4.97
C ILE A 29 -10.76 -7.81 -4.87
N CYS A 30 -10.70 -8.52 -3.73
CA CYS A 30 -9.84 -9.69 -3.58
C CYS A 30 -10.27 -10.85 -4.51
N MET A 31 -11.56 -11.06 -4.72
CA MET A 31 -12.08 -12.07 -5.65
C MET A 31 -11.69 -11.73 -7.09
N ILE A 32 -11.92 -10.48 -7.53
CA ILE A 32 -11.50 -9.98 -8.85
C ILE A 32 -10.00 -10.20 -9.05
N THR A 33 -9.18 -9.81 -8.07
CA THR A 33 -7.72 -10.00 -8.12
C THR A 33 -7.36 -11.50 -8.20
N GLY A 34 -8.09 -12.34 -7.49
CA GLY A 34 -7.90 -13.79 -7.53
C GLY A 34 -8.19 -14.37 -8.91
N GLU A 35 -9.27 -13.92 -9.59
CA GLU A 35 -9.59 -14.34 -10.94
C GLU A 35 -8.58 -13.81 -11.97
N LYS A 36 -8.15 -12.54 -11.84
CA LYS A 36 -7.08 -11.97 -12.67
C LYS A 36 -5.79 -12.78 -12.56
N ASN A 37 -5.39 -13.18 -11.36
CA ASN A 37 -4.22 -14.04 -11.17
C ASN A 37 -4.40 -15.44 -11.81
N ARG A 38 -5.61 -16.04 -11.76
CA ARG A 38 -5.89 -17.32 -12.41
C ARG A 38 -5.82 -17.21 -13.93
N ALA A 39 -6.39 -16.15 -14.48
CA ALA A 39 -6.33 -15.85 -15.91
C ALA A 39 -4.88 -15.64 -16.37
N GLN A 40 -4.10 -14.85 -15.62
CA GLN A 40 -2.68 -14.67 -15.89
C GLN A 40 -1.90 -15.99 -15.87
N ASN A 41 -2.18 -16.88 -14.92
CA ASN A 41 -1.56 -18.21 -14.88
C ASN A 41 -1.90 -19.05 -16.12
N CYS A 42 -3.13 -18.95 -16.66
CA CYS A 42 -3.49 -19.63 -17.90
C CYS A 42 -2.65 -19.12 -19.09
N LEU A 43 -2.47 -17.79 -19.20
CA LEU A 43 -1.63 -17.19 -20.22
C LEU A 43 -0.17 -17.64 -20.08
N THR A 44 0.38 -17.60 -18.88
CA THR A 44 1.77 -17.99 -18.59
C THR A 44 2.01 -19.47 -18.96
N VAL A 45 1.10 -20.39 -18.57
CA VAL A 45 1.20 -21.81 -18.90
C VAL A 45 1.11 -22.06 -20.40
N SER A 46 0.40 -21.21 -21.12
CA SER A 46 0.25 -21.25 -22.59
C SER A 46 1.40 -20.55 -23.33
N ASN A 47 2.44 -20.08 -22.63
CA ASN A 47 3.55 -19.28 -23.16
C ASN A 47 3.10 -17.96 -23.83
N LEU A 48 1.97 -17.40 -23.41
CA LEU A 48 1.46 -16.10 -23.83
C LEU A 48 1.95 -15.03 -22.84
N LYS A 49 2.96 -14.25 -23.23
CA LYS A 49 3.72 -13.33 -22.36
C LYS A 49 3.17 -11.89 -22.40
N LEU A 50 1.86 -11.75 -22.31
CA LEU A 50 1.20 -10.45 -22.40
C LEU A 50 1.58 -9.48 -21.24
N ASP A 51 2.01 -10.02 -20.11
CA ASP A 51 2.50 -9.25 -18.95
C ASP A 51 3.89 -8.65 -19.14
N ASP A 52 4.68 -9.14 -20.07
CA ASP A 52 5.97 -8.55 -20.43
C ASP A 52 5.81 -7.29 -21.30
N VAL A 53 4.73 -7.22 -22.10
CA VAL A 53 4.52 -6.18 -23.11
C VAL A 53 3.42 -5.18 -22.75
N PHE A 54 2.48 -5.54 -21.91
CA PHE A 54 1.40 -4.67 -21.44
C PHE A 54 1.49 -4.42 -19.93
N SER A 55 1.38 -3.16 -19.53
CA SER A 55 1.31 -2.78 -18.11
C SER A 55 0.04 -3.28 -17.41
N ASP A 56 -1.03 -3.50 -18.17
CA ASP A 56 -2.28 -4.09 -17.71
C ASP A 56 -2.71 -5.19 -18.70
N VAL A 57 -2.59 -6.43 -18.26
CA VAL A 57 -2.97 -7.63 -19.05
C VAL A 57 -4.48 -7.71 -19.31
N PHE A 58 -5.28 -7.04 -18.50
CA PHE A 58 -6.75 -6.96 -18.66
C PHE A 58 -7.20 -5.66 -19.30
N GLY A 59 -6.27 -4.82 -19.76
CA GLY A 59 -6.55 -3.63 -20.52
C GLY A 59 -7.03 -3.93 -21.95
N LYS A 60 -7.62 -2.93 -22.62
CA LYS A 60 -8.32 -3.07 -23.89
C LYS A 60 -7.54 -3.89 -24.94
N SER A 61 -6.31 -3.55 -25.23
CA SER A 61 -5.51 -4.22 -26.27
C SER A 61 -5.20 -5.67 -25.92
N SER A 62 -4.69 -5.92 -24.73
CA SER A 62 -4.37 -7.28 -24.27
C SER A 62 -5.61 -8.16 -24.17
N ARG A 63 -6.75 -7.58 -23.73
CA ARG A 63 -8.04 -8.27 -23.66
C ARG A 63 -8.52 -8.69 -25.05
N SER A 64 -8.49 -7.78 -26.05
CA SER A 64 -8.90 -8.09 -27.42
C SER A 64 -7.99 -9.16 -28.06
N ILE A 65 -6.69 -9.11 -27.81
CA ILE A 65 -5.75 -10.16 -28.27
C ILE A 65 -6.11 -11.51 -27.60
N THR A 66 -6.36 -11.53 -26.30
CA THR A 66 -6.71 -12.74 -25.55
C THR A 66 -8.03 -13.34 -26.06
N GLU A 67 -9.05 -12.53 -26.33
CA GLU A 67 -10.33 -12.95 -26.88
C GLU A 67 -10.18 -13.55 -28.27
N TYR A 68 -9.37 -12.92 -29.15
CA TYR A 68 -9.06 -13.46 -30.45
C TYR A 68 -8.39 -14.85 -30.38
N ILE A 69 -7.38 -15.01 -29.51
CA ILE A 69 -6.71 -16.31 -29.29
C ILE A 69 -7.70 -17.38 -28.81
N LEU A 70 -8.66 -17.01 -27.95
CA LEU A 70 -9.68 -17.93 -27.45
C LEU A 70 -10.69 -18.35 -28.52
N GLU A 71 -10.99 -17.47 -29.48
CA GLU A 71 -11.89 -17.75 -30.59
C GLU A 71 -11.20 -18.55 -31.72
N HIS A 72 -9.90 -18.34 -31.92
CA HIS A 72 -9.08 -18.91 -33.00
C HIS A 72 -7.82 -19.60 -32.43
N PRO A 73 -7.97 -20.69 -31.67
CA PRO A 73 -6.85 -21.36 -31.03
C PRO A 73 -5.91 -21.99 -32.06
N GLY A 74 -4.64 -21.53 -32.02
CA GLY A 74 -3.56 -22.03 -32.90
C GLY A 74 -3.42 -21.31 -34.22
N ASP A 75 -4.26 -20.30 -34.52
CA ASP A 75 -4.11 -19.49 -35.73
C ASP A 75 -2.97 -18.47 -35.55
N LEU A 76 -2.18 -18.31 -36.60
CA LEU A 76 -1.23 -17.20 -36.70
C LEU A 76 -1.99 -15.95 -37.16
N PHE A 77 -1.83 -14.86 -36.43
CA PHE A 77 -2.52 -13.61 -36.72
C PHE A 77 -1.61 -12.40 -36.49
N ASP A 78 -1.95 -11.29 -37.13
CA ASP A 78 -1.31 -9.98 -36.91
C ASP A 78 -1.96 -9.30 -35.71
N VAL A 79 -1.15 -8.91 -34.71
CA VAL A 79 -1.63 -8.21 -33.49
C VAL A 79 -1.95 -6.75 -33.74
N THR A 80 -1.49 -6.17 -34.85
CA THR A 80 -1.60 -4.72 -35.15
C THR A 80 -3.02 -4.16 -35.00
N PRO A 81 -4.09 -4.85 -35.50
CA PRO A 81 -5.47 -4.33 -35.37
C PRO A 81 -5.99 -4.22 -33.94
N PHE A 82 -5.41 -5.00 -33.01
CA PHE A 82 -5.87 -5.07 -31.61
C PHE A 82 -5.15 -4.09 -30.69
N VAL A 83 -4.05 -3.46 -31.17
CA VAL A 83 -3.21 -2.60 -30.32
C VAL A 83 -3.66 -1.14 -30.39
N ASP A 84 -3.95 -0.53 -29.24
CA ASP A 84 -4.33 0.88 -29.14
C ASP A 84 -3.12 1.79 -29.50
N ARG A 85 -3.38 2.90 -30.21
CA ARG A 85 -2.35 3.87 -30.66
C ARG A 85 -1.50 4.45 -29.53
N ARG A 86 -1.98 4.40 -28.29
CA ARG A 86 -1.26 4.87 -27.09
C ARG A 86 -0.30 3.83 -26.51
N CYS A 87 -0.31 2.61 -27.05
CA CYS A 87 0.64 1.59 -26.64
C CYS A 87 2.05 2.02 -27.08
N LYS A 88 3.01 1.95 -26.13
CA LYS A 88 4.40 2.37 -26.39
C LYS A 88 5.30 1.19 -26.76
N THR A 89 4.84 -0.03 -26.52
CA THR A 89 5.58 -1.25 -26.83
C THR A 89 5.57 -1.47 -28.35
N PRO A 90 6.71 -1.78 -28.98
CA PRO A 90 6.79 -2.10 -30.41
C PRO A 90 5.89 -3.27 -30.78
N ILE A 91 5.28 -3.22 -31.97
CA ILE A 91 4.36 -4.26 -32.45
C ILE A 91 5.08 -5.61 -32.57
N GLU A 92 6.35 -5.61 -32.96
CA GLU A 92 7.18 -6.81 -33.10
C GLU A 92 7.37 -7.53 -31.75
N GLU A 93 7.52 -6.78 -30.66
CA GLU A 93 7.61 -7.34 -29.31
C GLU A 93 6.27 -7.94 -28.86
N ILE A 94 5.16 -7.25 -29.18
CA ILE A 94 3.81 -7.77 -28.88
C ILE A 94 3.53 -9.03 -29.70
N GLN A 95 3.93 -9.04 -30.98
CA GLN A 95 3.78 -10.22 -31.84
C GLN A 95 4.58 -11.41 -31.30
N ALA A 96 5.80 -11.20 -30.83
CA ALA A 96 6.61 -12.24 -30.21
C ALA A 96 6.03 -12.74 -28.85
N ALA A 97 5.31 -11.86 -28.13
CA ALA A 97 4.70 -12.23 -26.86
C ALA A 97 3.49 -13.17 -27.00
N VAL A 98 2.88 -13.25 -28.19
CA VAL A 98 1.75 -14.16 -28.51
C VAL A 98 2.18 -15.43 -29.23
N ASP A 99 3.49 -15.69 -29.36
CA ASP A 99 4.05 -16.92 -29.92
C ASP A 99 3.94 -18.07 -28.92
N GLY A 100 2.69 -18.40 -28.55
CA GLY A 100 2.33 -19.45 -27.63
C GLY A 100 1.11 -20.20 -28.13
N ALA A 101 0.81 -21.36 -27.53
CA ALA A 101 -0.35 -22.16 -27.87
C ALA A 101 -1.19 -22.46 -26.64
N ILE A 102 -2.46 -22.06 -26.68
CA ILE A 102 -3.40 -22.37 -25.62
C ILE A 102 -4.04 -23.74 -25.83
N SER A 103 -3.93 -24.62 -24.83
CA SER A 103 -4.63 -25.91 -24.89
C SER A 103 -6.14 -25.74 -24.63
N PRO A 104 -6.99 -26.68 -25.12
CA PRO A 104 -8.43 -26.57 -24.98
C PRO A 104 -8.90 -26.39 -23.54
N GLU A 105 -8.31 -27.11 -22.59
CA GLU A 105 -8.62 -26.99 -21.15
C GLU A 105 -8.20 -25.67 -20.57
N GLN A 106 -7.07 -25.08 -20.98
CA GLN A 106 -6.66 -23.73 -20.55
C GLN A 106 -7.54 -22.67 -21.19
N ALA A 107 -7.98 -22.84 -22.44
CA ALA A 107 -8.92 -21.94 -23.09
C ALA A 107 -10.27 -21.90 -22.38
N VAL A 108 -10.84 -23.04 -22.00
CA VAL A 108 -12.07 -23.11 -21.22
C VAL A 108 -11.89 -22.39 -19.87
N LYS A 109 -10.81 -22.71 -19.16
CA LYS A 109 -10.52 -22.11 -17.85
C LYS A 109 -10.34 -20.59 -17.96
N LEU A 110 -9.57 -20.11 -18.94
CA LEU A 110 -9.33 -18.68 -19.17
C LEU A 110 -10.63 -17.94 -19.48
N ARG A 111 -11.48 -18.51 -20.36
CA ARG A 111 -12.79 -17.93 -20.68
C ARG A 111 -13.68 -17.79 -19.43
N GLN A 112 -13.71 -18.83 -18.56
CA GLN A 112 -14.47 -18.74 -17.32
C GLN A 112 -13.90 -17.69 -16.36
N CYS A 113 -12.57 -17.57 -16.23
CA CYS A 113 -11.96 -16.50 -15.42
C CYS A 113 -12.31 -15.10 -15.95
N LEU A 114 -12.28 -14.90 -17.27
CA LEU A 114 -12.62 -13.63 -17.90
C LEU A 114 -14.10 -13.26 -17.68
N ASN A 115 -15.02 -14.20 -17.91
CA ASN A 115 -16.45 -14.00 -17.67
C ASN A 115 -16.73 -13.66 -16.20
N HIS A 116 -16.05 -14.35 -15.28
CA HIS A 116 -16.20 -14.11 -13.85
C HIS A 116 -15.63 -12.74 -13.42
N ILE A 117 -14.53 -12.29 -14.03
CA ILE A 117 -14.00 -10.91 -13.83
C ILE A 117 -15.05 -9.90 -14.28
N ASP A 118 -15.60 -10.05 -15.50
CA ASP A 118 -16.58 -9.11 -16.06
C ASP A 118 -17.87 -9.05 -15.21
N GLU A 119 -18.27 -10.18 -14.63
CA GLU A 119 -19.43 -10.22 -13.71
C GLU A 119 -19.11 -9.53 -12.38
N LEU A 120 -17.96 -9.86 -11.77
CA LEU A 120 -17.58 -9.28 -10.48
C LEU A 120 -17.31 -7.77 -10.56
N GLU A 121 -16.81 -7.26 -11.68
CA GLU A 121 -16.53 -5.84 -11.87
C GLU A 121 -17.79 -4.95 -11.93
N LYS A 122 -18.98 -5.53 -12.09
CA LYS A 122 -20.27 -4.81 -12.06
C LYS A 122 -20.74 -4.45 -10.64
N HIS A 123 -20.36 -5.25 -9.64
CA HIS A 123 -20.89 -5.14 -8.29
C HIS A 123 -20.30 -4.02 -7.41
N PRO A 124 -19.00 -3.63 -7.52
CA PRO A 124 -18.42 -2.62 -6.64
C PRO A 124 -19.09 -1.26 -6.71
N GLU A 125 -19.62 -0.84 -7.86
CA GLU A 125 -20.17 0.50 -8.05
C GLU A 125 -21.43 0.73 -7.21
N GLU A 126 -22.37 -0.22 -7.20
CA GLU A 126 -23.58 -0.14 -6.38
C GLU A 126 -23.25 -0.09 -4.89
N ILE A 127 -22.30 -0.92 -4.47
CA ILE A 127 -21.84 -0.95 -3.07
C ILE A 127 -21.15 0.37 -2.70
N GLU A 128 -20.36 0.95 -3.60
CA GLU A 128 -19.70 2.24 -3.36
C GLU A 128 -20.70 3.38 -3.20
N GLN A 129 -21.77 3.40 -4.01
CA GLN A 129 -22.85 4.38 -3.89
C GLN A 129 -23.53 4.28 -2.52
N GLU A 130 -23.83 3.07 -2.05
CA GLU A 130 -24.46 2.87 -0.75
C GLU A 130 -23.49 3.22 0.41
N ILE A 131 -22.20 2.91 0.28
CA ILE A 131 -21.16 3.34 1.23
C ILE A 131 -21.11 4.86 1.32
N LEU A 132 -21.13 5.58 0.20
CA LEU A 132 -21.12 7.03 0.16
C LEU A 132 -22.37 7.58 0.85
N ARG A 133 -23.56 7.07 0.53
CA ARG A 133 -24.83 7.47 1.15
C ARG A 133 -24.81 7.29 2.68
N LEU A 134 -24.34 6.15 3.17
CA LEU A 134 -24.26 5.89 4.61
C LEU A 134 -23.19 6.73 5.32
N SER A 135 -22.18 7.18 4.58
CA SER A 135 -21.09 8.00 5.14
C SER A 135 -21.42 9.49 5.25
N ASP A 136 -22.48 9.99 4.57
CA ASP A 136 -22.83 11.42 4.52
C ASP A 136 -22.99 12.05 5.91
N LYS A 137 -23.59 11.34 6.85
CA LYS A 137 -23.74 11.83 8.23
C LYS A 137 -22.43 12.02 9.00
N TYR A 138 -21.34 11.46 8.50
CA TYR A 138 -20.01 11.60 9.07
C TYR A 138 -19.12 12.58 8.31
N GLN A 139 -19.70 13.39 7.42
CA GLN A 139 -18.95 14.28 6.53
C GLN A 139 -17.93 15.16 7.27
N ALA A 140 -18.31 15.73 8.43
CA ALA A 140 -17.40 16.54 9.23
C ALA A 140 -16.15 15.77 9.71
N ALA A 141 -16.31 14.51 10.13
CA ALA A 141 -15.18 13.66 10.51
C ALA A 141 -14.35 13.23 9.30
N LEU A 142 -15.00 12.96 8.17
CA LEU A 142 -14.33 12.61 6.91
C LEU A 142 -13.50 13.78 6.38
N ASP A 143 -14.02 15.01 6.44
CA ASP A 143 -13.29 16.21 6.01
C ASP A 143 -12.04 16.42 6.88
N LEU A 144 -12.13 16.19 8.17
CA LEU A 144 -10.97 16.21 9.07
C LEU A 144 -9.95 15.11 8.67
N ILE A 145 -10.36 13.86 8.47
CA ILE A 145 -9.46 12.77 8.07
C ILE A 145 -8.77 13.10 6.74
N ARG A 146 -9.48 13.71 5.79
CA ARG A 146 -8.92 14.09 4.48
C ARG A 146 -7.88 15.20 4.56
N THR A 147 -7.79 15.94 5.66
CA THR A 147 -6.67 16.88 5.90
C THR A 147 -5.36 16.16 6.21
N VAL A 148 -5.41 14.91 6.67
CA VAL A 148 -4.19 14.13 6.95
C VAL A 148 -3.51 13.72 5.65
N PRO A 149 -2.18 13.86 5.54
CA PRO A 149 -1.44 13.49 4.35
C PRO A 149 -1.78 12.08 3.84
N GLY A 150 -2.10 12.00 2.53
CA GLY A 150 -2.40 10.75 1.83
C GLY A 150 -3.86 10.30 1.86
N PHE A 151 -4.75 11.01 2.59
CA PHE A 151 -6.19 10.76 2.59
C PHE A 151 -6.97 11.74 1.71
N ASP A 152 -6.29 12.72 1.12
CA ASP A 152 -6.86 13.79 0.30
C ASP A 152 -7.41 13.30 -1.04
N LYS A 153 -6.84 12.24 -1.62
CA LYS A 153 -7.09 11.85 -3.01
C LYS A 153 -8.33 10.99 -3.22
N ASN A 154 -8.62 10.08 -2.31
CA ASN A 154 -9.70 9.12 -2.47
C ASN A 154 -10.58 9.12 -1.21
N PRO A 155 -11.84 9.59 -1.30
CA PRO A 155 -12.76 9.63 -0.17
C PRO A 155 -12.98 8.24 0.43
N MET A 156 -13.00 7.18 -0.39
CA MET A 156 -13.18 5.82 0.06
C MET A 156 -12.13 5.38 1.10
N THR A 157 -10.89 5.89 0.99
CA THR A 157 -9.82 5.61 1.95
C THR A 157 -10.12 6.20 3.33
N ALA A 158 -10.64 7.45 3.37
CA ALA A 158 -11.05 8.09 4.62
C ALA A 158 -12.25 7.37 5.26
N ILE A 159 -13.25 7.00 4.43
CA ILE A 159 -14.43 6.26 4.87
C ILE A 159 -14.03 4.88 5.45
N GLN A 160 -13.09 4.20 4.82
CA GLN A 160 -12.58 2.92 5.29
C GLN A 160 -11.92 3.03 6.66
N VAL A 161 -11.15 4.09 6.89
CA VAL A 161 -10.57 4.38 8.22
C VAL A 161 -11.67 4.66 9.22
N LEU A 162 -12.61 5.56 8.91
CA LEU A 162 -13.71 5.93 9.79
C LEU A 162 -14.56 4.71 10.18
N SER A 163 -14.87 3.83 9.23
CA SER A 163 -15.68 2.63 9.48
C SER A 163 -15.04 1.67 10.48
N GLU A 164 -13.71 1.64 10.57
CA GLU A 164 -12.99 0.78 11.49
C GLU A 164 -12.81 1.42 12.87
N ILE A 165 -12.53 2.73 12.97
CA ILE A 165 -12.26 3.39 14.25
C ILE A 165 -13.50 4.07 14.86
N GLY A 166 -14.53 4.35 14.06
CA GLY A 166 -15.66 5.19 14.46
C GLY A 166 -15.32 6.68 14.42
N GLY A 167 -16.34 7.53 14.65
CA GLY A 167 -16.16 8.98 14.74
C GLY A 167 -15.86 9.49 16.15
N ASP A 168 -16.16 8.68 17.17
CA ASP A 168 -15.98 9.03 18.58
C ASP A 168 -14.64 8.52 19.12
N MET A 169 -13.73 9.44 19.41
CA MET A 169 -12.41 9.12 19.96
C MET A 169 -12.40 8.95 21.48
N SER A 170 -13.49 9.21 22.19
CA SER A 170 -13.60 8.97 23.64
C SER A 170 -13.39 7.48 24.00
N VAL A 171 -13.69 6.60 23.05
CA VAL A 171 -13.46 5.14 23.13
C VAL A 171 -11.98 4.79 23.27
N PHE A 172 -11.10 5.62 22.76
CA PHE A 172 -9.64 5.43 22.83
C PHE A 172 -9.02 6.48 23.74
N PRO A 173 -8.71 6.17 25.01
CA PRO A 173 -8.20 7.13 25.99
C PRO A 173 -6.96 7.90 25.56
N SER A 174 -6.23 7.41 24.57
CA SER A 174 -5.10 8.12 23.92
C SER A 174 -4.82 7.55 22.54
N ALA A 175 -4.07 8.32 21.73
CA ALA A 175 -3.56 7.85 20.44
C ALA A 175 -2.78 6.52 20.55
N LYS A 176 -2.11 6.27 21.67
CA LYS A 176 -1.39 4.99 21.91
C LYS A 176 -2.35 3.80 21.98
N HIS A 177 -3.55 3.97 22.56
CA HIS A 177 -4.57 2.92 22.61
C HIS A 177 -5.11 2.61 21.23
N LEU A 178 -5.41 3.62 20.41
CA LEU A 178 -5.82 3.43 19.01
C LEU A 178 -4.74 2.70 18.20
N VAL A 179 -3.48 3.12 18.32
CA VAL A 179 -2.34 2.49 17.61
C VAL A 179 -2.15 1.02 18.05
N SER A 180 -2.32 0.72 19.32
CA SER A 180 -2.24 -0.64 19.86
C SER A 180 -3.40 -1.50 19.36
N TRP A 181 -4.62 -0.99 19.41
CA TRP A 181 -5.81 -1.65 18.90
C TRP A 181 -5.71 -1.95 17.39
N ALA A 182 -5.20 -1.02 16.62
CA ALA A 182 -4.95 -1.19 15.17
C ALA A 182 -3.80 -2.17 14.85
N GLY A 183 -3.09 -2.66 15.86
CA GLY A 183 -1.95 -3.56 15.67
C GLY A 183 -0.74 -2.91 14.99
N CYS A 184 -0.57 -1.60 15.15
CA CYS A 184 0.56 -0.84 14.59
C CYS A 184 1.70 -0.64 15.62
N CYS A 185 1.70 -1.37 16.72
CA CYS A 185 2.79 -1.43 17.69
C CYS A 185 3.27 -2.86 17.89
N PRO A 186 4.54 -3.07 18.30
CA PRO A 186 5.04 -4.38 18.67
C PRO A 186 4.25 -4.97 19.84
N LEU A 187 4.07 -6.29 19.82
CA LEU A 187 3.62 -7.03 20.98
C LEU A 187 4.68 -6.97 22.07
N ASN A 188 4.25 -6.88 23.32
CA ASN A 188 5.16 -6.91 24.47
C ASN A 188 5.50 -8.39 24.80
N ASP A 189 6.33 -9.00 23.94
CA ASP A 189 6.80 -10.38 24.10
C ASP A 189 8.22 -10.35 24.66
N GLN A 190 8.29 -10.21 25.98
CA GLN A 190 9.55 -10.21 26.70
C GLN A 190 9.44 -11.06 27.97
N SER A 191 10.51 -11.76 28.32
CA SER A 191 10.64 -12.55 29.51
C SER A 191 12.02 -12.34 30.11
N ASN A 192 12.08 -12.12 31.40
CA ASN A 192 13.35 -11.93 32.14
C ASN A 192 14.28 -10.91 31.46
N LYS A 193 13.77 -9.69 31.14
CA LYS A 193 14.45 -8.58 30.46
C LYS A 193 14.91 -8.89 29.02
N LYS A 194 14.65 -10.09 28.49
CA LYS A 194 14.96 -10.44 27.10
C LYS A 194 13.72 -10.25 26.22
N ILE A 195 13.85 -9.44 25.15
CA ILE A 195 12.80 -9.28 24.13
C ILE A 195 12.82 -10.51 23.23
N LYS A 196 11.76 -11.33 23.29
CA LYS A 196 11.62 -12.54 22.45
C LYS A 196 11.17 -12.18 21.04
N SER A 197 10.27 -11.21 20.87
CA SER A 197 9.77 -10.81 19.57
C SER A 197 9.44 -9.32 19.52
N THR A 198 9.70 -8.69 18.37
CA THR A 198 9.28 -7.32 18.02
C THR A 198 8.17 -7.32 16.98
N ARG A 199 7.51 -8.46 16.74
CA ARG A 199 6.43 -8.59 15.77
C ARG A 199 5.22 -7.78 16.22
N ILE A 200 4.51 -7.20 15.25
CA ILE A 200 3.23 -6.55 15.47
C ILE A 200 2.12 -7.59 15.55
N SER A 201 1.01 -7.26 16.23
CA SER A 201 -0.15 -8.16 16.32
C SER A 201 -0.81 -8.38 14.96
N ARG A 202 -1.63 -9.44 14.85
CA ARG A 202 -2.49 -9.68 13.67
C ARG A 202 -3.76 -8.82 13.65
N ALA A 203 -4.00 -8.02 14.69
CA ALA A 203 -5.13 -7.08 14.75
C ALA A 203 -5.14 -6.13 13.56
N GLY A 204 -6.31 -5.59 13.24
CA GLY A 204 -6.46 -4.61 12.15
C GLY A 204 -6.28 -5.21 10.75
N SER A 205 -6.75 -6.43 10.49
CA SER A 205 -6.61 -7.12 9.20
C SER A 205 -7.19 -6.35 8.01
N TYR A 206 -8.26 -5.61 8.20
CA TYR A 206 -8.87 -4.74 7.18
C TYR A 206 -8.33 -3.31 7.21
N PHE A 207 -7.87 -2.85 8.35
CA PHE A 207 -7.44 -1.49 8.59
C PHE A 207 -5.96 -1.25 8.25
N LYS A 208 -5.10 -2.16 8.69
CA LYS A 208 -3.65 -2.06 8.50
C LYS A 208 -3.22 -2.01 7.02
N PRO A 209 -3.78 -2.83 6.10
CA PRO A 209 -3.44 -2.74 4.68
C PRO A 209 -3.71 -1.36 4.08
N VAL A 210 -4.81 -0.70 4.45
CA VAL A 210 -5.14 0.65 4.01
C VAL A 210 -4.07 1.66 4.43
N LEU A 211 -3.70 1.64 5.70
CA LEU A 211 -2.64 2.52 6.22
C LEU A 211 -1.29 2.27 5.54
N VAL A 212 -0.96 1.02 5.25
CA VAL A 212 0.26 0.64 4.51
C VAL A 212 0.19 1.16 3.08
N GLN A 213 -0.96 1.07 2.42
CA GLN A 213 -1.17 1.60 1.07
C GLN A 213 -1.01 3.12 1.05
N VAL A 214 -1.63 3.84 1.99
CA VAL A 214 -1.48 5.30 2.16
C VAL A 214 -0.02 5.66 2.41
N ALA A 215 0.65 4.98 3.34
CA ALA A 215 2.06 5.22 3.64
C ALA A 215 2.95 5.03 2.40
N ASN A 216 2.76 3.96 1.63
CA ASN A 216 3.50 3.74 0.38
C ASN A 216 3.20 4.80 -0.67
N GLY A 217 1.95 5.26 -0.79
CA GLY A 217 1.55 6.36 -1.67
C GLY A 217 2.25 7.68 -1.31
N LEU A 218 2.34 7.98 -0.02
CA LEU A 218 3.05 9.17 0.49
C LEU A 218 4.55 9.15 0.16
N LEU A 219 5.20 7.99 0.25
CA LEU A 219 6.63 7.85 -0.06
C LEU A 219 6.94 8.09 -1.54
N ARG A 220 5.98 7.87 -2.43
CA ARG A 220 6.09 8.17 -3.87
C ARG A 220 5.74 9.62 -4.19
N SER A 221 5.02 10.30 -3.27
CA SER A 221 4.62 11.69 -3.42
C SER A 221 5.75 12.63 -3.02
N LYS A 222 5.96 13.69 -3.80
CA LYS A 222 6.91 14.76 -3.47
C LYS A 222 6.29 15.82 -2.55
N LYS A 223 4.99 15.72 -2.22
CA LYS A 223 4.26 16.73 -1.45
C LYS A 223 4.66 16.79 0.04
N HIS A 224 5.15 15.67 0.61
CA HIS A 224 5.45 15.51 2.03
C HIS A 224 6.86 14.99 2.25
N PRO A 225 7.91 15.79 1.97
CA PRO A 225 9.31 15.38 2.11
C PRO A 225 9.67 15.00 3.55
N GLU A 226 9.07 15.65 4.56
CA GLU A 226 9.26 15.40 5.98
C GLU A 226 8.90 13.95 6.37
N ILE A 227 7.85 13.39 5.77
CA ILE A 227 7.42 11.99 5.98
C ILE A 227 8.43 11.05 5.33
N THR A 228 8.84 11.36 4.11
CA THR A 228 9.83 10.58 3.36
C THR A 228 11.18 10.53 4.08
N ASP A 229 11.64 11.65 4.63
CA ASP A 229 12.89 11.73 5.37
C ASP A 229 12.82 10.97 6.70
N ARG A 230 11.68 11.05 7.38
CA ARG A 230 11.43 10.22 8.57
C ARG A 230 11.49 8.73 8.23
N TYR A 231 10.84 8.31 7.14
CA TYR A 231 10.89 6.94 6.65
C TYR A 231 12.32 6.50 6.33
N LYS A 232 13.09 7.28 5.56
CA LYS A 232 14.48 6.98 5.18
C LYS A 232 15.37 6.77 6.42
N ARG A 233 15.26 7.66 7.42
CA ARG A 233 16.01 7.54 8.69
C ARG A 233 15.69 6.25 9.45
N ILE A 234 14.41 5.85 9.50
CA ILE A 234 14.02 4.61 10.19
C ILE A 234 14.42 3.39 9.35
N LYS A 235 14.24 3.44 8.01
CA LYS A 235 14.60 2.36 7.09
C LYS A 235 16.08 2.01 7.19
N ALA A 236 16.97 2.99 7.23
CA ALA A 236 18.41 2.79 7.33
C ALA A 236 18.82 1.97 8.57
N ARG A 237 18.08 2.12 9.70
CA ARG A 237 18.40 1.44 10.97
C ARG A 237 17.61 0.17 11.23
N ARG A 238 16.37 0.08 10.72
CA ARG A 238 15.39 -0.95 11.14
C ARG A 238 14.77 -1.70 9.96
N GLY A 239 15.08 -1.32 8.72
CA GLY A 239 14.57 -1.92 7.49
C GLY A 239 13.18 -1.40 7.10
N HIS A 240 12.76 -1.75 5.87
CA HIS A 240 11.55 -1.26 5.21
C HIS A 240 10.28 -1.55 6.01
N LYS A 241 10.03 -2.81 6.40
CA LYS A 241 8.78 -3.23 7.07
C LYS A 241 8.52 -2.44 8.35
N LYS A 242 9.57 -2.24 9.18
CA LYS A 242 9.44 -1.48 10.43
C LYS A 242 9.25 0.02 10.18
N ALA A 243 9.89 0.56 9.13
CA ALA A 243 9.75 1.96 8.74
C ALA A 243 8.32 2.28 8.27
N ILE A 244 7.71 1.43 7.43
CA ILE A 244 6.31 1.60 6.99
C ILE A 244 5.35 1.60 8.19
N ILE A 245 5.47 0.64 9.10
CA ILE A 245 4.60 0.59 10.29
C ILE A 245 4.80 1.84 11.19
N ALA A 246 5.99 2.39 11.26
CA ALA A 246 6.24 3.63 11.98
C ALA A 246 5.51 4.84 11.33
N ILE A 247 5.43 4.89 9.98
CA ILE A 247 4.62 5.90 9.28
C ILE A 247 3.13 5.65 9.52
N CYS A 248 2.63 4.40 9.42
CA CYS A 248 1.25 4.05 9.75
C CYS A 248 0.87 4.51 11.17
N ARG A 249 1.74 4.26 12.14
CA ARG A 249 1.56 4.74 13.52
C ARG A 249 1.45 6.25 13.61
N MET A 250 2.28 6.98 12.88
CA MET A 250 2.24 8.45 12.82
C MET A 250 0.92 8.95 12.26
N LEU A 251 0.45 8.37 11.15
CA LEU A 251 -0.84 8.70 10.53
C LEU A 251 -2.01 8.47 11.49
N LEU A 252 -2.02 7.33 12.18
CA LEU A 252 -3.04 7.02 13.20
C LEU A 252 -3.02 7.99 14.38
N THR A 253 -1.84 8.38 14.82
CA THR A 253 -1.70 9.38 15.89
C THR A 253 -2.28 10.73 15.44
N ALA A 254 -2.01 11.14 14.20
CA ALA A 254 -2.58 12.36 13.63
C ALA A 254 -4.12 12.26 13.55
N ILE A 255 -4.66 11.14 13.03
CA ILE A 255 -6.10 10.90 12.94
C ILE A 255 -6.77 10.97 14.31
N TRP A 256 -6.17 10.38 15.34
CA TRP A 256 -6.70 10.45 16.70
C TRP A 256 -6.79 11.91 17.18
N HIS A 257 -5.73 12.71 17.02
CA HIS A 257 -5.72 14.11 17.44
C HIS A 257 -6.75 14.96 16.69
N ILE A 258 -6.80 14.88 15.35
CA ILE A 258 -7.75 15.70 14.59
C ILE A 258 -9.20 15.39 14.91
N LEU A 259 -9.54 14.11 15.19
CA LEU A 259 -10.89 13.71 15.58
C LEU A 259 -11.20 14.01 17.06
N SER A 260 -10.20 13.99 17.95
CA SER A 260 -10.38 14.36 19.36
C SER A 260 -10.50 15.86 19.54
N ASP A 261 -9.67 16.65 18.85
CA ASP A 261 -9.57 18.10 19.00
C ASP A 261 -10.52 18.84 18.03
N LEU A 262 -11.15 18.11 17.09
CA LEU A 262 -11.99 18.64 16.01
C LEU A 262 -11.30 19.75 15.20
N LYS A 263 -9.99 19.59 14.96
CA LYS A 263 -9.15 20.53 14.23
C LYS A 263 -8.49 19.87 13.03
N PRO A 264 -8.36 20.58 11.89
CA PRO A 264 -7.67 20.03 10.73
C PRO A 264 -6.20 19.75 11.05
N TYR A 265 -5.62 18.82 10.30
CA TYR A 265 -4.20 18.50 10.41
C TYR A 265 -3.33 19.70 10.04
N THR A 266 -2.36 20.02 10.88
CA THR A 266 -1.30 21.00 10.61
C THR A 266 0.06 20.31 10.70
N ALA A 267 0.98 20.69 9.80
CA ALA A 267 2.34 20.15 9.79
C ALA A 267 3.25 20.72 10.89
N GLU A 268 2.79 21.76 11.61
CA GLU A 268 3.57 22.53 12.60
C GLU A 268 4.07 21.70 13.80
N GLY A 269 3.46 20.55 14.06
CA GLY A 269 3.93 19.60 15.08
C GLY A 269 5.09 18.69 14.64
N PHE A 270 5.47 18.68 13.37
CA PHE A 270 6.71 18.07 12.95
C PHE A 270 7.86 18.95 13.42
N ARG A 271 8.58 18.51 14.45
CA ARG A 271 9.87 19.11 14.80
C ARG A 271 10.64 19.28 13.49
N GLU A 272 11.01 20.52 13.19
CA GLU A 272 11.97 20.83 12.13
C GLU A 272 13.02 19.73 12.13
N SER A 273 13.21 19.11 11.00
CA SER A 273 14.23 18.07 10.86
C SER A 273 15.47 18.65 11.49
N ARG A 274 16.00 18.04 12.56
CA ARG A 274 17.30 18.44 13.09
C ARG A 274 18.16 18.70 11.87
N PRO A 275 18.80 19.88 11.77
CA PRO A 275 19.59 20.19 10.59
C PRO A 275 20.39 18.93 10.27
N VAL A 276 20.34 18.48 9.03
CA VAL A 276 21.15 17.35 8.57
C VAL A 276 22.51 17.68 9.13
N ASN A 277 23.00 16.87 10.09
CA ASN A 277 24.33 17.09 10.64
C ASN A 277 25.20 17.41 9.43
N GLU A 278 25.57 18.66 9.32
CA GLU A 278 26.53 19.11 8.34
C GLU A 278 27.59 18.04 8.36
N SER A 279 27.77 17.38 7.25
CA SER A 279 28.58 16.21 7.00
C SER A 279 29.49 15.92 8.20
N LYS A 280 29.29 14.79 8.88
CA LYS A 280 30.25 14.35 9.91
C LYS A 280 31.61 14.59 9.30
N VAL A 281 32.29 15.62 9.78
CA VAL A 281 33.64 15.89 9.35
C VAL A 281 34.37 14.59 9.59
N LEU A 282 34.73 13.93 8.50
CA LEU A 282 35.41 12.65 8.58
C LEU A 282 36.64 12.88 9.44
N THR A 283 36.77 12.14 10.51
CA THR A 283 38.04 12.19 11.26
C THR A 283 39.16 11.85 10.28
N THR A 284 40.36 12.43 10.48
CA THR A 284 41.49 12.22 9.58
C THR A 284 41.74 10.73 9.29
N SER A 285 41.56 9.86 10.28
CA SER A 285 41.67 8.41 10.12
C SER A 285 40.58 7.79 9.27
N GLN A 286 39.33 8.33 9.32
CA GLN A 286 38.22 7.87 8.47
C GLN A 286 38.40 8.32 7.01
N ALA A 287 38.92 9.54 6.80
CA ALA A 287 39.25 10.05 5.46
C ALA A 287 40.38 9.24 4.82
N LEU A 288 41.43 8.95 5.58
CA LEU A 288 42.54 8.12 5.17
C LEU A 288 42.10 6.69 4.78
N ASN A 289 41.27 6.05 5.59
CA ASN A 289 40.71 4.74 5.27
C ASN A 289 39.85 4.73 4.02
N LEU A 290 39.05 5.79 3.80
CA LEU A 290 38.22 5.91 2.60
C LEU A 290 39.07 6.07 1.33
N LEU A 291 40.17 6.85 1.41
CA LEU A 291 41.12 7.02 0.33
C LEU A 291 41.83 5.70 0.00
N LYS A 292 42.31 4.98 1.02
CA LYS A 292 42.91 3.64 0.87
C LYS A 292 41.96 2.64 0.21
N GLN A 293 40.66 2.62 0.60
CA GLN A 293 39.64 1.76 -0.02
C GLN A 293 39.38 2.09 -1.48
N ARG A 294 39.60 3.34 -1.87
CA ARG A 294 39.48 3.81 -3.27
C ARG A 294 40.77 3.65 -4.10
N GLY A 295 41.80 2.98 -3.55
CA GLY A 295 43.05 2.69 -4.28
C GLY A 295 44.05 3.83 -4.32
N TYR A 296 43.86 4.90 -3.51
CA TYR A 296 44.86 5.97 -3.43
C TYR A 296 46.02 5.56 -2.51
N ILE A 297 47.24 5.76 -2.99
CA ILE A 297 48.48 5.57 -2.18
C ILE A 297 48.73 6.89 -1.44
N ILE A 298 48.64 6.84 -0.11
CA ILE A 298 48.87 7.99 0.74
C ILE A 298 50.35 7.96 1.17
N LYS A 299 51.13 8.97 0.77
CA LYS A 299 52.48 9.18 1.29
C LYS A 299 52.37 9.81 2.68
N ASP A 300 53.15 9.29 3.62
CA ASP A 300 53.11 9.65 5.06
C ASP A 300 53.69 11.05 5.41
N ASP A 301 53.64 12.03 4.53
CA ASP A 301 54.15 13.39 4.75
C ASP A 301 53.02 14.37 5.13
N LEU A 302 52.21 14.02 6.13
CA LEU A 302 51.26 14.95 6.76
C LEU A 302 51.92 15.58 7.99
N THR A 303 52.76 16.59 7.78
CA THR A 303 53.14 17.54 8.85
C THR A 303 51.95 18.46 9.11
N PRO A 304 51.42 18.58 10.37
CA PRO A 304 50.38 19.55 10.67
C PRO A 304 50.91 20.97 10.45
N ALA A 305 50.14 21.78 9.70
CA ALA A 305 50.42 23.21 9.62
C ALA A 305 50.31 23.80 11.04
N MET A 306 51.44 24.28 11.58
CA MET A 306 51.44 25.06 12.82
C MET A 306 50.73 26.39 12.55
N ASN A 307 49.60 26.63 13.26
CA ASN A 307 49.02 27.94 13.43
C ASN A 307 49.74 28.65 14.59
#